data_9c78d5b18122ee22b640a6a77f19c136
#
_entry.id   9c78d5b18122ee22b640a6a77f19c136
#
_cell.length_a   1.000
_cell.length_b   1.000
_cell.length_c   1.000
_cell.angle_alpha   90.00
_cell.angle_beta   90.00
_cell.angle_gamma   90.00
#
_symmetry.space_group_name_H-M   'P 1'
#
loop_
_entity.id
_entity.type
_entity.pdbx_description
1 polymer ?
#
loop_
_entity_poly.entity_id
_entity_poly.type
_entity_poly.pdbx_seq_one_letter_code
_entity_poly.pdbx_strand_id
1 'polypeptide(L)' 'MDEPEYLICLQCETPTYQFEYANGKLVTIVCTTCGNDDVSEFMTESELEEMS' A
#
# COMPACT_ATOMS: atom_id res chain seq x y z
N MET A 1 9.70 -10.72 -8.99
CA MET A 1 8.34 -10.31 -8.70
C MET A 1 8.19 -8.82 -8.79
N ASP A 2 7.19 -8.38 -9.41
CA ASP A 2 7.04 -6.97 -9.70
C ASP A 2 6.43 -6.23 -8.53
N GLU A 3 6.99 -5.06 -8.25
CA GLU A 3 6.44 -4.20 -7.23
C GLU A 3 5.23 -3.48 -7.82
N PRO A 4 4.21 -3.23 -7.01
CA PRO A 4 3.04 -2.50 -7.51
C PRO A 4 3.38 -1.05 -7.76
N GLU A 5 2.63 -0.41 -8.66
CA GLU A 5 2.82 1.01 -8.92
C GLU A 5 2.27 1.85 -7.78
N TYR A 6 1.28 1.33 -7.07
CA TYR A 6 0.69 2.03 -5.96
C TYR A 6 0.06 1.02 -5.03
N LEU A 7 -0.25 1.47 -3.82
CA LEU A 7 -0.94 0.65 -2.83
C LEU A 7 -2.13 1.43 -2.32
N ILE A 8 -3.18 0.71 -1.93
CA ILE A 8 -4.40 1.32 -1.46
C ILE A 8 -4.37 1.41 0.06
N CYS A 9 -4.54 2.61 0.57
CA CYS A 9 -4.64 2.82 2.02
C CYS A 9 -6.01 2.35 2.48
N LEU A 10 -6.04 1.40 3.41
CA LEU A 10 -7.31 0.84 3.89
C LEU A 10 -8.06 1.81 4.78
N GLN A 11 -7.39 2.86 5.26
CA GLN A 11 -8.04 3.84 6.11
C GLN A 11 -8.90 4.81 5.31
N CYS A 12 -8.35 5.33 4.21
CA CYS A 12 -9.05 6.32 3.42
C CYS A 12 -9.34 5.85 2.01
N GLU A 13 -8.90 4.63 1.66
CA GLU A 13 -9.15 4.01 0.37
C GLU A 13 -8.63 4.87 -0.79
N THR A 14 -7.45 5.45 -0.59
CA THR A 14 -6.83 6.30 -1.59
C THR A 14 -5.52 5.68 -2.03
N PRO A 15 -5.19 5.71 -3.34
CA PRO A 15 -3.93 5.15 -3.80
C PRO A 15 -2.74 5.96 -3.27
N THR A 16 -1.68 5.25 -2.91
CA THR A 16 -0.48 5.84 -2.34
C THR A 16 0.70 5.43 -3.18
N TYR A 17 1.52 6.40 -3.57
CA TYR A 17 2.70 6.16 -4.39
C TYR A 17 4.00 6.35 -3.61
N GLN A 18 3.91 6.73 -2.33
CA GLN A 18 5.08 7.00 -1.49
C GLN A 18 5.37 5.79 -0.63
N PHE A 19 6.15 4.87 -1.15
CA PHE A 19 6.50 3.66 -0.40
C PHE A 19 7.83 3.11 -0.91
N GLU A 20 8.42 2.21 -0.11
CA GLU A 20 9.66 1.54 -0.50
C GLU A 20 9.56 0.05 -0.21
N TYR A 21 10.16 -0.72 -1.09
CA TYR A 21 10.26 -2.17 -0.95
C TYR A 21 11.72 -2.56 -0.72
N ALA A 22 11.91 -3.64 0.02
CA ALA A 22 13.22 -4.26 0.18
C ALA A 22 13.02 -5.77 0.24
N ASN A 23 13.79 -6.48 -0.59
CA ASN A 23 13.72 -7.95 -0.64
C ASN A 23 12.31 -8.45 -0.95
N GLY A 24 11.61 -7.72 -1.80
CA GLY A 24 10.26 -8.11 -2.21
C GLY A 24 9.19 -7.82 -1.18
N LYS A 25 9.51 -7.07 -0.15
CA LYS A 25 8.56 -6.74 0.91
C LYS A 25 8.44 -5.24 1.08
N LEU A 26 7.25 -4.82 1.46
CA LEU A 26 7.00 -3.42 1.77
C LEU A 26 7.61 -3.11 3.14
N VAL A 27 8.56 -2.18 3.17
CA VAL A 27 9.25 -1.84 4.41
C VAL A 27 8.82 -0.49 4.96
N THR A 28 8.42 0.43 4.08
CA THR A 28 7.97 1.73 4.55
C THR A 28 6.95 2.30 3.57
N ILE A 29 5.99 3.03 4.10
CA ILE A 29 4.93 3.63 3.29
C ILE A 29 4.29 4.73 4.11
N VAL A 30 3.80 5.75 3.43
CA VAL A 30 3.04 6.80 4.08
C VAL A 30 1.93 7.25 3.15
N CYS A 31 0.72 7.33 3.68
CA CYS A 31 -0.41 7.84 2.92
C CYS A 31 -0.39 9.35 3.00
N THR A 32 -0.28 10.01 1.86
CA THR A 32 -0.22 11.46 1.82
C THR A 32 -1.59 12.11 2.01
N THR A 33 -2.65 11.31 2.04
CA THR A 33 -4.00 11.83 2.22
C THR A 33 -4.40 11.85 3.70
N CYS A 34 -4.17 10.75 4.41
CA CYS A 34 -4.57 10.68 5.81
C CYS A 34 -3.38 10.55 6.76
N GLY A 35 -2.16 10.41 6.22
CA GLY A 35 -0.97 10.33 7.05
C GLY A 35 -0.71 8.97 7.64
N ASN A 36 -1.46 7.95 7.23
CA ASN A 36 -1.28 6.60 7.75
C ASN A 36 0.05 6.03 7.26
N ASP A 37 0.84 5.48 8.17
CA ASP A 37 2.13 4.90 7.82
C ASP A 37 2.27 3.45 8.27
N ASP A 38 1.15 2.79 8.52
CA ASP A 38 1.14 1.40 8.95
C ASP A 38 1.14 0.50 7.72
N VAL A 39 2.25 -0.24 7.50
CA VAL A 39 2.39 -1.06 6.30
C VAL A 39 1.32 -2.15 6.23
N SER A 40 0.76 -2.57 7.34
CA SER A 40 -0.28 -3.60 7.34
C SER A 40 -1.63 -3.04 6.89
N GLU A 41 -1.76 -1.73 6.75
CA GLU A 41 -3.00 -1.09 6.34
C GLU A 41 -3.00 -0.74 4.85
N PHE A 42 -2.10 -1.35 4.09
CA PHE A 42 -2.00 -1.08 2.65
C PHE A 42 -2.02 -2.39 1.88
N MET A 43 -2.68 -2.38 0.75
CA MET A 43 -2.78 -3.54 -0.12
C MET A 43 -2.78 -3.10 -1.57
N THR A 44 -2.41 -4.03 -2.46
CA THR A 44 -2.60 -3.78 -3.89
C THR A 44 -4.07 -3.94 -4.22
N GLU A 45 -4.44 -3.40 -5.38
CA GLU A 45 -5.82 -3.51 -5.84
C GLU A 45 -6.21 -4.97 -6.01
N SER A 46 -5.29 -5.79 -6.53
CA SER A 46 -5.56 -7.21 -6.72
C SER A 46 -5.85 -7.90 -5.39
N GLU A 47 -5.08 -7.57 -4.37
CA GLU A 47 -5.29 -8.17 -3.06
C GLU A 47 -6.63 -7.77 -2.48
N LEU A 48 -7.03 -6.53 -2.69
CA LEU A 48 -8.33 -6.06 -2.21
C LEU A 48 -9.46 -6.82 -2.88
N GLU A 49 -9.34 -7.08 -4.18
CA GLU A 49 -10.37 -7.82 -4.90
C GLU A 49 -10.49 -9.25 -4.38
N GLU A 50 -9.38 -9.86 -4.02
CA GLU A 50 -9.41 -11.22 -3.51
C GLU A 50 -10.06 -11.31 -2.14
N MET A 51 -10.01 -10.23 -1.38
CA MET A 51 -10.58 -10.20 -0.04
C MET A 51 -12.07 -9.93 -0.03
N SER A 52 -12.58 -9.29 -1.05
CA SER A 52 -13.99 -8.89 -1.07
C SER A 52 -14.93 -9.93 -1.67
#